data_7a5d87a76d5b65b1ea414137fc641828
#
_entry.id   7a5d87a76d5b65b1ea414137fc641828
#
_cell.length_a   1.000
_cell.length_b   1.000
_cell.length_c   1.000
_cell.angle_alpha   90.00
_cell.angle_beta   90.00
_cell.angle_gamma   90.00
#
_symmetry.space_group_name_H-M   'P 1'
#
loop_
_entity.id
_entity.type
_entity.pdbx_description
1 polymer ?
#
loop_
_entity_poly.entity_id
_entity_poly.type
_entity_poly.pdbx_seq_one_letter_code
_entity_poly.pdbx_strand_id
1 'polypeptide(L)'
;MENSELAHLKKYLLTLVLIWTLGIIASLGLNIYQLRQSILRVARTSAEIFHEKDIIYRRWVSKQGGVYVPVSEMTPANPDLKVPNRDITTYDGLSLTLVNPAYMSRQVNELAMEMNDLQGHITSLNPIRPENRPDPWETEALKTFEQGTKETGSIEKISGKEYFRFMRPFITEKACLKCHAAQGYKEGDIRAGISISIPMKPLRAIERSRMAELTLAHGFLWMIGLVGIGAGARRLQRQTLMREKLEEELRSLSITDPLTGLNNRRGFLSLAEQQLKLSNRNMRGVQLYFADLDGLKWINDTLGHEEGDKALIEAAIVFKETFRTSDIVARLGGDEYAALAVDIPDANSEIFTARLQSLIEIRNNQGNRKYRLSISVGCSYYDPENPCSIDELMASADKLMYEQKQNKKGLLMQGASLSSSIQ
;
A
#
# COMPACT_ATOMS: atom_id res chain seq x y z
N MET A 1 16.11 -18.53 -8.66
CA MET A 1 15.78 -17.71 -7.48
C MET A 1 15.30 -16.30 -7.87
N GLU A 2 15.94 -15.64 -8.81
CA GLU A 2 15.65 -14.26 -9.26
C GLU A 2 14.20 -13.98 -9.70
N ASN A 3 13.55 -14.92 -10.41
CA ASN A 3 12.16 -14.79 -10.86
C ASN A 3 11.11 -14.84 -9.71
N SER A 4 11.43 -15.49 -8.60
CA SER A 4 10.51 -15.64 -7.46
C SER A 4 10.52 -14.37 -6.59
N GLU A 5 11.67 -13.77 -6.32
CA GLU A 5 11.79 -12.53 -5.54
C GLU A 5 11.18 -11.33 -6.28
N LEU A 6 11.41 -11.25 -7.59
CA LEU A 6 10.81 -10.21 -8.43
C LEU A 6 9.26 -10.33 -8.48
N ALA A 7 8.73 -11.56 -8.47
CA ALA A 7 7.30 -11.82 -8.41
C ALA A 7 6.70 -11.41 -7.05
N HIS A 8 7.40 -11.65 -5.95
CA HIS A 8 7.00 -11.20 -4.61
C HIS A 8 6.99 -9.67 -4.50
N LEU A 9 8.03 -8.99 -4.98
CA LEU A 9 8.10 -7.53 -4.98
C LEU A 9 6.94 -6.90 -5.77
N LYS A 10 6.62 -7.45 -6.96
CA LYS A 10 5.46 -7.01 -7.75
C LYS A 10 4.13 -7.17 -7.02
N LYS A 11 3.93 -8.30 -6.32
CA LYS A 11 2.73 -8.53 -5.49
C LYS A 11 2.60 -7.51 -4.36
N TYR A 12 3.68 -7.23 -3.62
CA TYR A 12 3.69 -6.22 -2.56
C TYR A 12 3.37 -4.82 -3.09
N LEU A 13 3.95 -4.43 -4.24
CA LEU A 13 3.67 -3.14 -4.87
C LEU A 13 2.21 -3.01 -5.28
N LEU A 14 1.64 -4.05 -5.91
CA LEU A 14 0.23 -4.07 -6.28
C LEU A 14 -0.67 -3.95 -5.04
N THR A 15 -0.34 -4.65 -3.96
CA THR A 15 -1.08 -4.58 -2.70
C THR A 15 -1.03 -3.17 -2.10
N LEU A 16 0.14 -2.53 -2.09
CA LEU A 16 0.29 -1.15 -1.60
C LEU A 16 -0.51 -0.15 -2.43
N VAL A 17 -0.46 -0.26 -3.77
CA VAL A 17 -1.26 0.58 -4.68
C VAL A 17 -2.76 0.37 -4.44
N LEU A 18 -3.19 -0.87 -4.25
CA LEU A 18 -4.59 -1.19 -3.97
C LEU A 18 -5.06 -0.58 -2.64
N ILE A 19 -4.30 -0.78 -1.58
CA ILE A 19 -4.60 -0.23 -0.24
C ILE A 19 -4.65 1.30 -0.29
N TRP A 20 -3.67 1.94 -0.95
CA TRP A 20 -3.64 3.39 -1.12
C TRP A 20 -4.87 3.90 -1.87
N THR A 21 -5.21 3.26 -2.99
CA THR A 21 -6.36 3.63 -3.82
C THR A 21 -7.67 3.47 -3.06
N LEU A 22 -7.87 2.35 -2.35
CA LEU A 22 -9.07 2.12 -1.53
C LEU A 22 -9.18 3.14 -0.40
N GLY A 23 -8.06 3.49 0.25
CA GLY A 23 -8.02 4.52 1.28
C GLY A 23 -8.46 5.89 0.76
N ILE A 24 -7.97 6.31 -0.41
CA ILE A 24 -8.36 7.57 -1.06
C ILE A 24 -9.84 7.57 -1.46
N ILE A 25 -10.35 6.48 -2.03
CA ILE A 25 -11.77 6.35 -2.40
C ILE A 25 -12.66 6.43 -1.16
N ALA A 26 -12.31 5.73 -0.10
CA ALA A 26 -13.06 5.75 1.15
C ALA A 26 -13.07 7.15 1.78
N SER A 27 -11.92 7.83 1.80
CA SER A 27 -11.78 9.21 2.29
C SER A 27 -12.64 10.18 1.47
N LEU A 28 -12.57 10.10 0.14
CA LEU A 28 -13.39 10.95 -0.74
C LEU A 28 -14.89 10.69 -0.53
N GLY A 29 -15.31 9.44 -0.45
CA GLY A 29 -16.70 9.06 -0.18
C GLY A 29 -17.22 9.63 1.13
N LEU A 30 -16.42 9.54 2.20
CA LEU A 30 -16.75 10.10 3.50
C LEU A 30 -16.89 11.63 3.46
N ASN A 31 -15.96 12.32 2.80
CA ASN A 31 -16.01 13.77 2.65
C ASN A 31 -17.22 14.23 1.85
N ILE A 32 -17.57 13.54 0.76
CA ILE A 32 -18.78 13.84 -0.03
C ILE A 32 -20.04 13.62 0.81
N TYR A 33 -20.10 12.54 1.58
CA TYR A 33 -21.21 12.29 2.49
C TYR A 33 -21.36 13.40 3.52
N GLN A 34 -20.27 13.81 4.18
CA GLN A 34 -20.28 14.90 5.16
C GLN A 34 -20.67 16.25 4.54
N LEU A 35 -20.21 16.53 3.31
CA LEU A 35 -20.60 17.74 2.58
C LEU A 35 -22.11 17.77 2.33
N ARG A 36 -22.69 16.67 1.85
CA ARG A 36 -24.14 16.58 1.62
C ARG A 36 -24.94 16.77 2.89
N GLN A 37 -24.52 16.16 3.98
CA GLN A 37 -25.17 16.37 5.29
C GLN A 37 -25.04 17.79 5.79
N SER A 38 -23.92 18.45 5.52
CA SER A 38 -23.71 19.85 5.86
C SER A 38 -24.66 20.80 5.07
N ILE A 39 -24.78 20.56 3.77
CA ILE A 39 -25.70 21.34 2.91
C ILE A 39 -27.15 21.19 3.39
N LEU A 40 -27.60 19.98 3.75
CA LEU A 40 -28.91 19.74 4.30
C LEU A 40 -29.13 20.46 5.63
N ARG A 41 -28.14 20.44 6.51
CA ARG A 41 -28.19 21.19 7.79
C ARG A 41 -28.30 22.67 7.57
N VAL A 42 -27.55 23.24 6.62
CA VAL A 42 -27.66 24.68 6.27
C VAL A 42 -29.06 25.02 5.77
N ALA A 43 -29.63 24.22 4.86
CA ALA A 43 -30.96 24.40 4.36
C ALA A 43 -31.98 24.37 5.51
N ARG A 44 -31.90 23.40 6.38
CA ARG A 44 -32.79 23.25 7.56
C ARG A 44 -32.67 24.43 8.51
N THR A 45 -31.45 24.77 8.93
CA THR A 45 -31.25 25.92 9.84
C THR A 45 -31.73 27.21 9.24
N SER A 46 -31.55 27.42 7.94
CA SER A 46 -32.10 28.58 7.24
C SER A 46 -33.66 28.61 7.33
N ALA A 47 -34.28 27.46 7.06
CA ALA A 47 -35.75 27.35 7.14
C ALA A 47 -36.27 27.60 8.56
N GLU A 48 -35.58 27.06 9.58
CA GLU A 48 -35.93 27.33 10.99
C GLU A 48 -35.82 28.80 11.35
N ILE A 49 -34.75 29.47 10.94
CA ILE A 49 -34.57 30.92 11.19
C ILE A 49 -35.69 31.75 10.52
N PHE A 50 -36.04 31.44 9.26
CA PHE A 50 -37.11 32.12 8.57
C PHE A 50 -38.47 31.86 9.22
N HIS A 51 -38.72 30.63 9.65
CA HIS A 51 -39.93 30.27 10.39
C HIS A 51 -40.04 31.08 11.71
N GLU A 52 -38.98 31.10 12.51
CA GLU A 52 -38.94 31.83 13.78
C GLU A 52 -39.14 33.35 13.58
N LYS A 53 -38.49 33.90 12.53
CA LYS A 53 -38.66 35.31 12.17
C LYS A 53 -40.10 35.62 11.83
N ASP A 54 -40.81 34.77 11.05
CA ASP A 54 -42.22 34.93 10.73
C ASP A 54 -43.08 34.94 12.01
N ILE A 55 -42.85 34.00 12.92
CA ILE A 55 -43.54 33.96 14.22
C ILE A 55 -43.30 35.23 15.04
N ILE A 56 -42.07 35.75 15.08
CA ILE A 56 -41.73 36.98 15.81
C ILE A 56 -42.52 38.18 15.25
N TYR A 57 -42.50 38.34 13.93
CA TYR A 57 -43.19 39.44 13.25
C TYR A 57 -44.72 39.38 13.46
N ARG A 58 -45.30 38.18 13.35
CA ARG A 58 -46.73 37.95 13.61
C ARG A 58 -47.09 38.27 15.04
N ARG A 59 -46.29 37.87 16.01
CA ARG A 59 -46.49 38.14 17.43
C ARG A 59 -46.39 39.65 17.72
N TRP A 60 -45.46 40.35 17.08
CA TRP A 60 -45.32 41.79 17.22
C TRP A 60 -46.56 42.50 16.70
N VAL A 61 -47.04 42.28 15.48
CA VAL A 61 -48.26 42.85 14.91
C VAL A 61 -49.48 42.51 15.75
N SER A 62 -49.60 41.30 16.24
CA SER A 62 -50.66 40.83 17.12
C SER A 62 -50.71 41.60 18.44
N LYS A 63 -49.59 41.93 19.06
CA LYS A 63 -49.47 42.69 20.31
C LYS A 63 -49.90 44.14 20.10
N GLN A 64 -49.72 44.74 18.91
CA GLN A 64 -50.16 46.07 18.56
C GLN A 64 -51.66 46.10 18.21
N GLY A 65 -52.30 44.93 18.12
CA GLY A 65 -53.70 44.86 17.65
C GLY A 65 -53.92 45.01 16.15
N GLY A 66 -52.84 45.02 15.39
CA GLY A 66 -52.70 45.28 13.97
C GLY A 66 -51.97 46.60 13.70
N VAL A 67 -51.65 46.89 12.47
CA VAL A 67 -50.98 48.14 12.03
C VAL A 67 -51.72 48.75 10.91
N TYR A 68 -52.06 50.05 11.04
CA TYR A 68 -52.68 50.79 9.97
C TYR A 68 -51.65 51.31 8.98
N VAL A 69 -51.89 51.06 7.69
CA VAL A 69 -51.00 51.50 6.60
C VAL A 69 -51.84 52.19 5.51
N PRO A 70 -51.25 53.07 4.71
CA PRO A 70 -51.97 53.69 3.58
C PRO A 70 -52.48 52.63 2.61
N VAL A 71 -53.75 52.79 2.17
CA VAL A 71 -54.31 51.95 1.11
C VAL A 71 -53.56 52.22 -0.20
N SER A 72 -53.03 51.19 -0.84
CA SER A 72 -52.30 51.26 -2.11
C SER A 72 -52.61 50.05 -2.96
N GLU A 73 -52.13 50.05 -4.20
CA GLU A 73 -52.19 48.83 -5.05
C GLU A 73 -51.45 47.62 -4.43
N MET A 74 -50.34 47.86 -3.73
CA MET A 74 -49.57 46.79 -3.03
C MET A 74 -50.25 46.40 -1.71
N THR A 75 -51.07 47.31 -1.09
CA THR A 75 -51.74 47.02 0.18
C THR A 75 -53.21 47.44 0.07
N PRO A 76 -54.02 46.71 -0.70
CA PRO A 76 -55.43 46.94 -0.78
C PRO A 76 -56.10 46.55 0.55
N ALA A 77 -57.29 47.14 0.80
CA ALA A 77 -58.16 46.81 1.94
C ALA A 77 -58.41 45.25 1.93
N ASN A 78 -58.17 44.55 3.05
CA ASN A 78 -58.38 43.14 3.11
C ASN A 78 -59.86 42.73 3.21
N PRO A 79 -60.43 42.14 2.15
CA PRO A 79 -61.88 41.85 2.13
C PRO A 79 -62.27 40.75 3.14
N ASP A 80 -61.32 39.87 3.52
CA ASP A 80 -61.60 38.79 4.43
C ASP A 80 -61.48 39.19 5.90
N LEU A 81 -61.04 40.42 6.20
CA LEU A 81 -60.90 40.92 7.57
C LEU A 81 -62.20 41.66 7.98
N LYS A 82 -63.09 40.91 8.65
CA LYS A 82 -64.40 41.46 9.12
C LYS A 82 -64.24 41.89 10.58
N VAL A 83 -63.66 43.09 10.76
CA VAL A 83 -63.49 43.72 12.08
C VAL A 83 -64.00 45.19 12.02
N PRO A 84 -64.49 45.74 13.14
CA PRO A 84 -64.81 47.15 13.24
C PRO A 84 -63.57 48.00 12.94
N ASN A 85 -63.77 49.13 12.26
CA ASN A 85 -62.71 50.09 11.90
C ASN A 85 -61.51 49.40 11.12
N ARG A 86 -61.84 48.45 10.25
CA ARG A 86 -60.81 47.85 9.36
C ARG A 86 -60.18 48.96 8.50
N ASP A 87 -60.97 49.80 7.91
CA ASP A 87 -60.50 50.91 7.12
C ASP A 87 -60.89 52.20 7.83
N ILE A 88 -60.01 53.17 7.91
CA ILE A 88 -60.20 54.47 8.53
C ILE A 88 -59.71 55.58 7.60
N THR A 89 -60.31 56.79 7.72
CA THR A 89 -59.80 57.95 7.01
C THR A 89 -59.28 58.94 8.04
N THR A 90 -58.07 59.41 7.83
CA THR A 90 -57.48 60.46 8.69
C THR A 90 -58.12 61.78 8.43
N TYR A 91 -57.93 62.77 9.31
CA TYR A 91 -58.56 64.12 9.20
C TYR A 91 -58.07 64.87 7.95
N ASP A 92 -56.89 64.53 7.39
CA ASP A 92 -56.33 65.06 6.14
C ASP A 92 -56.76 64.27 4.89
N GLY A 93 -57.66 63.30 5.05
CA GLY A 93 -58.27 62.57 3.94
C GLY A 93 -57.46 61.30 3.50
N LEU A 94 -56.41 60.91 4.19
CA LEU A 94 -55.65 59.68 3.87
C LEU A 94 -56.46 58.46 4.29
N SER A 95 -56.68 57.53 3.34
CA SER A 95 -57.35 56.27 3.60
C SER A 95 -56.29 55.23 4.13
N LEU A 96 -56.53 54.66 5.31
CA LEU A 96 -55.72 53.65 5.94
C LEU A 96 -56.49 52.34 6.05
N THR A 97 -55.83 51.22 5.91
CA THR A 97 -56.39 49.89 6.16
C THR A 97 -55.60 49.14 7.23
N LEU A 98 -56.30 48.34 8.00
CA LEU A 98 -55.67 47.50 9.08
C LEU A 98 -55.00 46.26 8.50
N VAL A 99 -53.71 46.19 8.69
CA VAL A 99 -52.91 45.02 8.40
C VAL A 99 -52.78 44.13 9.66
N ASN A 100 -53.41 42.98 9.60
CA ASN A 100 -53.36 41.97 10.66
C ASN A 100 -52.10 41.03 10.47
N PRO A 101 -51.74 40.19 11.47
CA PRO A 101 -50.56 39.33 11.34
C PRO A 101 -50.58 38.41 10.12
N ALA A 102 -51.76 37.94 9.70
CA ALA A 102 -51.85 37.04 8.54
C ALA A 102 -51.60 37.78 7.22
N TYR A 103 -52.10 39.00 7.13
CA TYR A 103 -51.92 39.86 5.95
C TYR A 103 -50.47 40.32 5.82
N MET A 104 -49.83 40.71 6.94
CA MET A 104 -48.44 41.11 6.96
C MET A 104 -47.53 39.94 6.50
N SER A 105 -47.66 38.74 7.10
CA SER A 105 -46.86 37.59 6.69
C SER A 105 -47.00 37.23 5.21
N ARG A 106 -48.23 37.34 4.66
CA ARG A 106 -48.43 37.09 3.23
C ARG A 106 -47.61 38.06 2.38
N GLN A 107 -47.72 39.38 2.62
CA GLN A 107 -46.97 40.39 1.86
C GLN A 107 -45.45 40.20 2.00
N VAL A 108 -44.96 39.87 3.20
CA VAL A 108 -43.55 39.57 3.43
C VAL A 108 -43.09 38.33 2.66
N ASN A 109 -43.92 37.28 2.61
CA ASN A 109 -43.63 36.07 1.86
C ASN A 109 -43.66 36.28 0.34
N GLU A 110 -44.59 37.13 -0.16
CA GLU A 110 -44.65 37.55 -1.57
C GLU A 110 -43.33 38.27 -1.96
N LEU A 111 -42.89 39.24 -1.15
CA LEU A 111 -41.61 39.92 -1.35
C LEU A 111 -40.41 38.98 -1.26
N ALA A 112 -40.40 38.02 -0.33
CA ALA A 112 -39.33 37.04 -0.19
C ALA A 112 -39.23 36.10 -1.41
N MET A 113 -40.37 35.74 -1.97
CA MET A 113 -40.47 34.98 -3.20
C MET A 113 -39.88 35.73 -4.40
N GLU A 114 -40.26 37.02 -4.56
CA GLU A 114 -39.75 37.88 -5.64
C GLU A 114 -38.24 38.09 -5.54
N MET A 115 -37.73 38.35 -4.32
CA MET A 115 -36.32 38.69 -4.10
C MET A 115 -35.38 37.49 -4.14
N ASN A 116 -35.79 36.34 -3.58
CA ASN A 116 -34.90 35.25 -3.26
C ASN A 116 -35.45 33.85 -3.61
N ASP A 117 -36.60 33.76 -4.29
CA ASP A 117 -37.29 32.49 -4.60
C ASP A 117 -37.63 31.67 -3.32
N LEU A 118 -37.69 32.37 -2.15
CA LEU A 118 -38.05 31.79 -0.87
C LEU A 118 -39.55 31.82 -0.68
N GLN A 119 -40.14 30.65 -0.37
CA GLN A 119 -41.60 30.55 -0.20
C GLN A 119 -41.94 30.31 1.28
N GLY A 120 -42.83 31.14 1.80
CA GLY A 120 -43.46 30.93 3.09
C GLY A 120 -44.97 30.76 2.88
N HIS A 121 -45.57 29.73 3.47
CA HIS A 121 -46.99 29.48 3.36
C HIS A 121 -47.61 29.11 4.70
N ILE A 122 -48.70 29.80 5.06
CA ILE A 122 -49.52 29.43 6.20
C ILE A 122 -50.69 28.63 5.70
N THR A 123 -50.83 27.45 6.16
CA THR A 123 -51.84 26.52 5.66
C THR A 123 -52.58 25.82 6.79
N SER A 124 -53.82 25.44 6.51
CA SER A 124 -54.70 24.75 7.46
C SER A 124 -55.59 23.75 6.73
N LEU A 125 -55.93 22.64 7.40
CA LEU A 125 -56.94 21.70 6.88
C LEU A 125 -58.33 22.31 6.78
N ASN A 126 -58.63 23.36 7.60
CA ASN A 126 -59.89 24.12 7.58
C ASN A 126 -59.59 25.64 7.46
N PRO A 127 -59.13 26.12 6.29
CA PRO A 127 -58.73 27.51 6.13
C PRO A 127 -59.98 28.46 6.00
N ILE A 128 -59.88 29.62 6.61
CA ILE A 128 -60.90 30.71 6.36
C ILE A 128 -60.76 31.24 4.91
N ARG A 129 -59.50 31.28 4.46
CA ARG A 129 -59.15 31.78 3.14
C ARG A 129 -58.81 30.62 2.21
N PRO A 130 -59.38 30.47 1.02
CA PRO A 130 -59.17 29.37 0.12
C PRO A 130 -57.70 29.19 -0.30
N GLU A 131 -56.94 30.28 -0.44
CA GLU A 131 -55.53 30.26 -0.83
C GLU A 131 -54.60 29.63 0.25
N ASN A 132 -55.08 29.55 1.50
CA ASN A 132 -54.35 28.88 2.58
C ASN A 132 -54.64 27.37 2.63
N ARG A 133 -55.20 26.79 1.56
CA ARG A 133 -55.35 25.33 1.45
C ARG A 133 -53.96 24.66 1.34
N PRO A 134 -53.78 23.56 2.06
CA PRO A 134 -52.53 22.85 1.99
C PRO A 134 -52.36 22.12 0.65
N ASP A 135 -51.14 22.08 0.16
CA ASP A 135 -50.77 21.17 -0.90
C ASP A 135 -50.66 19.71 -0.36
N PRO A 136 -50.43 18.71 -1.21
CA PRO A 136 -50.35 17.30 -0.76
C PRO A 136 -49.29 17.08 0.32
N TRP A 137 -48.11 17.71 0.22
CA TRP A 137 -47.04 17.59 1.21
C TRP A 137 -47.43 18.25 2.54
N GLU A 138 -47.99 19.44 2.49
CA GLU A 138 -48.46 20.15 3.67
C GLU A 138 -49.64 19.47 4.35
N THR A 139 -50.52 18.83 3.56
CA THR A 139 -51.64 18.03 4.08
C THR A 139 -51.13 16.86 4.91
N GLU A 140 -50.12 16.17 4.42
CA GLU A 140 -49.51 15.04 5.15
C GLU A 140 -48.78 15.53 6.40
N ALA A 141 -48.02 16.63 6.30
CA ALA A 141 -47.37 17.25 7.43
C ALA A 141 -48.35 17.63 8.55
N LEU A 142 -49.49 18.27 8.20
CA LEU A 142 -50.53 18.68 9.16
C LEU A 142 -51.11 17.45 9.89
N LYS A 143 -51.36 16.34 9.19
CA LYS A 143 -51.85 15.11 9.79
C LYS A 143 -50.85 14.50 10.78
N THR A 144 -49.54 14.52 10.45
CA THR A 144 -48.51 14.02 11.36
C THR A 144 -48.35 14.86 12.61
N PHE A 145 -48.64 16.20 12.51
CA PHE A 145 -48.66 17.09 13.67
C PHE A 145 -49.78 16.76 14.65
N GLU A 146 -50.97 16.41 14.15
CA GLU A 146 -52.06 15.91 15.00
C GLU A 146 -51.71 14.63 15.76
N GLN A 147 -50.76 13.83 15.25
CA GLN A 147 -50.20 12.63 15.89
C GLN A 147 -49.04 12.93 16.85
N GLY A 148 -48.68 14.20 17.06
CA GLY A 148 -47.67 14.66 18.01
C GLY A 148 -46.28 14.93 17.40
N THR A 149 -46.11 14.87 16.09
CA THR A 149 -44.87 15.28 15.42
C THR A 149 -44.66 16.78 15.63
N LYS A 150 -43.44 17.19 15.98
CA LYS A 150 -43.13 18.61 16.28
C LYS A 150 -42.74 19.44 15.07
N GLU A 151 -42.17 18.78 14.06
CA GLU A 151 -41.71 19.40 12.82
C GLU A 151 -41.49 18.33 11.74
N THR A 152 -41.53 18.73 10.48
CA THR A 152 -41.19 17.89 9.35
C THR A 152 -40.34 18.65 8.33
N GLY A 153 -39.54 17.95 7.54
CA GLY A 153 -38.74 18.58 6.48
C GLY A 153 -38.19 17.54 5.50
N SER A 154 -38.28 17.89 4.22
CA SER A 154 -37.79 17.06 3.10
C SER A 154 -37.38 17.90 1.92
N ILE A 155 -36.66 17.30 0.97
CA ILE A 155 -36.41 17.95 -0.33
C ILE A 155 -37.56 17.58 -1.26
N GLU A 156 -38.21 18.58 -1.80
CA GLU A 156 -39.37 18.45 -2.69
C GLU A 156 -39.18 19.27 -3.97
N LYS A 157 -39.89 18.90 -5.02
CA LYS A 157 -39.95 19.69 -6.25
C LYS A 157 -41.24 20.49 -6.30
N ILE A 158 -41.09 21.80 -6.37
CA ILE A 158 -42.22 22.74 -6.57
C ILE A 158 -42.00 23.38 -7.95
N SER A 159 -42.95 23.20 -8.87
CA SER A 159 -42.89 23.75 -10.25
C SER A 159 -41.53 23.43 -10.95
N GLY A 160 -41.01 22.21 -10.75
CA GLY A 160 -39.76 21.73 -11.39
C GLY A 160 -38.47 22.19 -10.71
N LYS A 161 -38.51 23.04 -9.69
CA LYS A 161 -37.36 23.49 -8.90
C LYS A 161 -37.23 22.70 -7.60
N GLU A 162 -36.02 22.37 -7.15
CA GLU A 162 -35.78 21.73 -5.85
C GLU A 162 -35.84 22.75 -4.71
N TYR A 163 -36.58 22.42 -3.67
CA TYR A 163 -36.65 23.16 -2.41
C TYR A 163 -36.43 22.21 -1.24
N PHE A 164 -35.78 22.69 -0.19
CA PHE A 164 -35.88 22.07 1.13
C PHE A 164 -37.11 22.66 1.80
N ARG A 165 -38.13 21.83 1.99
CA ARG A 165 -39.38 22.24 2.67
C ARG A 165 -39.27 21.89 4.13
N PHE A 166 -39.70 22.80 4.98
CA PHE A 166 -39.73 22.67 6.43
C PHE A 166 -41.04 23.22 6.96
N MET A 167 -41.65 22.51 7.91
CA MET A 167 -42.92 22.92 8.47
C MET A 167 -42.98 22.62 9.97
N ARG A 168 -43.57 23.54 10.72
CA ARG A 168 -43.96 23.37 12.12
C ARG A 168 -45.43 23.68 12.31
N PRO A 169 -46.09 23.03 13.30
CA PRO A 169 -47.47 23.35 13.66
C PRO A 169 -47.54 24.73 14.26
N PHE A 170 -48.63 25.42 13.95
CA PHE A 170 -48.97 26.72 14.53
C PHE A 170 -50.03 26.50 15.62
N ILE A 171 -49.64 26.71 16.88
CA ILE A 171 -50.49 26.51 18.05
C ILE A 171 -51.41 27.73 18.24
N THR A 172 -52.67 27.49 18.57
CA THR A 172 -53.67 28.51 18.82
C THR A 172 -53.37 29.21 20.14
N GLU A 173 -53.11 30.51 20.08
CA GLU A 173 -52.99 31.40 21.25
C GLU A 173 -54.32 32.14 21.48
N LYS A 174 -54.55 32.74 22.68
CA LYS A 174 -55.75 33.54 23.00
C LYS A 174 -56.07 34.61 21.96
N ALA A 175 -55.07 35.29 21.44
CA ALA A 175 -55.20 36.30 20.39
C ALA A 175 -55.80 35.76 19.08
N CYS A 176 -55.59 34.49 18.78
CA CYS A 176 -56.13 33.84 17.60
C CYS A 176 -57.63 33.59 17.66
N LEU A 177 -58.18 33.43 18.83
CA LEU A 177 -59.54 33.07 19.06
C LEU A 177 -60.53 34.29 18.66
N LYS A 178 -60.01 35.49 18.57
CA LYS A 178 -60.80 36.64 18.09
C LYS A 178 -61.44 36.42 16.69
N CYS A 179 -60.74 35.65 15.84
CA CYS A 179 -61.17 35.30 14.48
C CYS A 179 -61.51 33.82 14.32
N HIS A 180 -60.92 32.93 15.13
CA HIS A 180 -60.98 31.48 14.92
C HIS A 180 -61.87 30.74 15.92
N ALA A 181 -62.42 31.42 16.95
CA ALA A 181 -63.32 30.76 17.89
C ALA A 181 -64.57 30.19 17.19
N ALA A 182 -65.12 30.92 16.16
CA ALA A 182 -66.22 30.42 15.37
C ALA A 182 -65.98 29.16 14.57
N GLN A 183 -64.71 28.79 14.36
CA GLN A 183 -64.30 27.52 13.73
C GLN A 183 -64.15 26.36 14.73
N GLY A 184 -64.37 26.57 16.04
CA GLY A 184 -64.38 25.61 17.08
C GLY A 184 -62.94 25.35 17.73
N TYR A 185 -61.95 26.14 17.35
CA TYR A 185 -60.58 25.99 17.95
C TYR A 185 -60.55 26.50 19.40
N LYS A 186 -59.71 25.85 20.21
CA LYS A 186 -59.43 26.24 21.60
C LYS A 186 -57.95 26.61 21.74
N GLU A 187 -57.58 27.29 22.81
CA GLU A 187 -56.17 27.56 23.13
C GLU A 187 -55.42 26.25 23.30
N GLY A 188 -54.26 26.13 22.63
CA GLY A 188 -53.44 24.91 22.61
C GLY A 188 -53.69 24.01 21.40
N ASP A 189 -54.78 24.17 20.65
CA ASP A 189 -55.05 23.35 19.46
C ASP A 189 -54.10 23.67 18.32
N ILE A 190 -53.76 22.65 17.51
CA ILE A 190 -53.05 22.85 16.25
C ILE A 190 -54.01 23.35 15.19
N ARG A 191 -53.93 24.62 14.88
CA ARG A 191 -54.85 25.28 13.95
C ARG A 191 -54.36 25.28 12.51
N ALA A 192 -53.05 25.34 12.34
CA ALA A 192 -52.41 25.55 11.06
C ALA A 192 -51.00 25.02 11.11
N GLY A 193 -50.32 25.09 10.01
CA GLY A 193 -48.86 24.96 9.95
C GLY A 193 -48.27 26.11 9.16
N ILE A 194 -47.03 26.41 9.44
CA ILE A 194 -46.23 27.36 8.66
C ILE A 194 -45.14 26.57 7.96
N SER A 195 -45.20 26.52 6.64
CA SER A 195 -44.20 25.91 5.80
C SER A 195 -43.25 26.95 5.22
N ILE A 196 -41.96 26.64 5.22
CA ILE A 196 -40.89 27.44 4.60
C ILE A 196 -40.18 26.54 3.58
N SER A 197 -40.06 27.05 2.36
CA SER A 197 -39.38 26.34 1.26
C SER A 197 -38.17 27.14 0.83
N ILE A 198 -36.98 26.59 1.14
CA ILE A 198 -35.67 27.17 0.80
C ILE A 198 -35.22 26.65 -0.56
N PRO A 199 -34.91 27.53 -1.54
CA PRO A 199 -34.47 27.11 -2.85
C PRO A 199 -33.09 26.40 -2.77
N MET A 200 -33.04 25.17 -3.29
CA MET A 200 -31.79 24.37 -3.25
C MET A 200 -30.76 24.78 -4.31
N LYS A 201 -31.14 25.55 -5.33
CA LYS A 201 -30.26 25.94 -6.44
C LYS A 201 -28.96 26.60 -5.99
N PRO A 202 -28.94 27.59 -5.08
CA PRO A 202 -27.67 28.16 -4.58
C PRO A 202 -26.85 27.16 -3.78
N LEU A 203 -27.50 26.36 -2.94
CA LEU A 203 -26.82 25.34 -2.12
C LEU A 203 -26.24 24.23 -2.96
N ARG A 204 -26.92 23.79 -4.03
CA ARG A 204 -26.40 22.83 -5.02
C ARG A 204 -25.23 23.40 -5.82
N ALA A 205 -25.17 24.69 -6.06
CA ALA A 205 -24.01 25.32 -6.69
C ALA A 205 -22.77 25.24 -5.79
N ILE A 206 -22.93 25.55 -4.50
CA ILE A 206 -21.88 25.41 -3.49
C ILE A 206 -21.45 23.95 -3.37
N GLU A 207 -22.40 23.01 -3.28
CA GLU A 207 -22.12 21.57 -3.22
C GLU A 207 -21.25 21.13 -4.40
N ARG A 208 -21.62 21.51 -5.63
CA ARG A 208 -20.86 21.14 -6.85
C ARG A 208 -19.45 21.72 -6.85
N SER A 209 -19.28 22.99 -6.48
CA SER A 209 -17.96 23.62 -6.39
C SER A 209 -17.07 22.88 -5.39
N ARG A 210 -17.58 22.60 -4.18
CA ARG A 210 -16.85 21.89 -3.13
C ARG A 210 -16.56 20.43 -3.48
N MET A 211 -17.48 19.76 -4.17
CA MET A 211 -17.22 18.40 -4.70
C MET A 211 -16.08 18.39 -5.71
N ALA A 212 -16.03 19.38 -6.61
CA ALA A 212 -14.93 19.50 -7.57
C ALA A 212 -13.57 19.71 -6.87
N GLU A 213 -13.52 20.63 -5.90
CA GLU A 213 -12.32 20.88 -5.08
C GLU A 213 -11.85 19.61 -4.35
N LEU A 214 -12.77 18.90 -3.70
CA LEU A 214 -12.47 17.64 -3.00
C LEU A 214 -11.96 16.57 -3.96
N THR A 215 -12.58 16.41 -5.12
CA THR A 215 -12.18 15.42 -6.12
C THR A 215 -10.79 15.72 -6.65
N LEU A 216 -10.49 16.97 -6.97
CA LEU A 216 -9.17 17.40 -7.43
C LEU A 216 -8.10 17.19 -6.34
N ALA A 217 -8.38 17.56 -5.09
CA ALA A 217 -7.46 17.38 -3.98
C ALA A 217 -7.12 15.88 -3.73
N HIS A 218 -8.15 15.03 -3.73
CA HIS A 218 -7.96 13.59 -3.56
C HIS A 218 -7.24 12.95 -4.76
N GLY A 219 -7.53 13.40 -5.98
CA GLY A 219 -6.83 12.98 -7.20
C GLY A 219 -5.34 13.34 -7.16
N PHE A 220 -5.02 14.56 -6.71
CA PHE A 220 -3.65 14.99 -6.52
C PHE A 220 -2.91 14.18 -5.44
N LEU A 221 -3.56 13.96 -4.29
CA LEU A 221 -3.01 13.14 -3.22
C LEU A 221 -2.79 11.69 -3.65
N TRP A 222 -3.72 11.12 -4.41
CA TRP A 222 -3.59 9.79 -4.99
C TRP A 222 -2.37 9.69 -5.91
N MET A 223 -2.18 10.67 -6.79
CA MET A 223 -1.04 10.73 -7.70
C MET A 223 0.31 10.83 -6.96
N ILE A 224 0.39 11.69 -5.92
CA ILE A 224 1.60 11.81 -5.08
C ILE A 224 1.94 10.45 -4.46
N GLY A 225 0.94 9.73 -3.92
CA GLY A 225 1.14 8.41 -3.34
C GLY A 225 1.67 7.39 -4.34
N LEU A 226 1.11 7.37 -5.56
CA LEU A 226 1.60 6.50 -6.63
C LEU A 226 3.04 6.81 -7.04
N VAL A 227 3.38 8.10 -7.18
CA VAL A 227 4.76 8.53 -7.48
C VAL A 227 5.70 8.12 -6.35
N GLY A 228 5.30 8.30 -5.09
CA GLY A 228 6.07 7.89 -3.91
C GLY A 228 6.30 6.38 -3.85
N ILE A 229 5.27 5.57 -4.07
CA ILE A 229 5.37 4.11 -4.12
C ILE A 229 6.31 3.68 -5.26
N GLY A 230 6.16 4.28 -6.45
CA GLY A 230 7.01 3.98 -7.60
C GLY A 230 8.49 4.38 -7.38
N ALA A 231 8.73 5.54 -6.79
CA ALA A 231 10.09 5.99 -6.45
C ALA A 231 10.73 5.10 -5.39
N GLY A 232 9.98 4.72 -4.35
CA GLY A 232 10.42 3.79 -3.31
C GLY A 232 10.80 2.42 -3.89
N ALA A 233 9.96 1.89 -4.77
CA ALA A 233 10.21 0.62 -5.46
C ALA A 233 11.49 0.66 -6.31
N ARG A 234 11.70 1.72 -7.09
CA ARG A 234 12.91 1.92 -7.89
C ARG A 234 14.16 2.02 -7.02
N ARG A 235 14.06 2.73 -5.90
CA ARG A 235 15.17 2.87 -4.95
C ARG A 235 15.56 1.52 -4.35
N LEU A 236 14.56 0.75 -3.88
CA LEU A 236 14.78 -0.58 -3.31
C LEU A 236 15.44 -1.52 -4.33
N GLN A 237 14.93 -1.57 -5.55
CA GLN A 237 15.49 -2.38 -6.63
C GLN A 237 16.95 -2.03 -6.94
N ARG A 238 17.29 -0.72 -6.99
CA ARG A 238 18.67 -0.28 -7.17
C ARG A 238 19.58 -0.69 -6.03
N GLN A 239 19.11 -0.62 -4.80
CA GLN A 239 19.90 -1.04 -3.61
C GLN A 239 20.19 -2.54 -3.64
N THR A 240 19.20 -3.38 -3.99
CA THR A 240 19.38 -4.83 -4.11
C THR A 240 20.43 -5.17 -5.16
N LEU A 241 20.31 -4.60 -6.38
CA LEU A 241 21.28 -4.82 -7.46
C LEU A 241 22.70 -4.34 -7.10
N MET A 242 22.83 -3.24 -6.38
CA MET A 242 24.13 -2.72 -5.95
C MET A 242 24.77 -3.64 -4.89
N ARG A 243 23.94 -4.16 -3.98
CA ARG A 243 24.39 -5.12 -2.96
C ARG A 243 24.90 -6.42 -3.59
N GLU A 244 24.16 -6.98 -4.53
CA GLU A 244 24.57 -8.19 -5.26
C GLU A 244 25.92 -8.01 -5.97
N LYS A 245 26.10 -6.89 -6.67
CA LYS A 245 27.39 -6.56 -7.31
C LYS A 245 28.53 -6.46 -6.31
N LEU A 246 28.28 -5.81 -5.17
CA LEU A 246 29.31 -5.68 -4.12
C LEU A 246 29.70 -7.03 -3.50
N GLU A 247 28.72 -7.91 -3.28
CA GLU A 247 28.95 -9.28 -2.79
C GLU A 247 29.75 -10.11 -3.81
N GLU A 248 29.48 -9.94 -5.10
CA GLU A 248 30.23 -10.62 -6.16
C GLU A 248 31.67 -10.10 -6.27
N GLU A 249 31.87 -8.78 -6.17
CA GLU A 249 33.21 -8.18 -6.10
C GLU A 249 33.99 -8.68 -4.87
N LEU A 250 33.36 -8.74 -3.70
CA LEU A 250 33.97 -9.28 -2.48
C LEU A 250 34.35 -10.75 -2.64
N ARG A 251 33.47 -11.57 -3.25
CA ARG A 251 33.78 -12.98 -3.57
C ARG A 251 34.95 -13.09 -4.54
N SER A 252 35.03 -12.23 -5.53
CA SER A 252 36.13 -12.24 -6.51
C SER A 252 37.48 -11.85 -5.89
N LEU A 253 37.48 -11.09 -4.79
CA LEU A 253 38.68 -10.71 -4.06
C LEU A 253 39.15 -11.82 -3.07
N SER A 254 38.31 -12.80 -2.76
CA SER A 254 38.66 -13.89 -1.85
C SER A 254 39.75 -14.77 -2.49
N ILE A 255 40.76 -15.12 -1.70
CA ILE A 255 41.87 -16.06 -2.08
C ILE A 255 41.62 -17.45 -1.51
N THR A 256 40.51 -17.68 -0.81
CA THR A 256 40.19 -18.97 -0.17
C THR A 256 38.95 -19.61 -0.82
N ASP A 257 38.91 -20.94 -0.85
CA ASP A 257 37.74 -21.73 -1.24
C ASP A 257 36.76 -21.81 -0.07
N PRO A 258 35.46 -21.37 -0.25
CA PRO A 258 34.52 -21.28 0.84
C PRO A 258 34.06 -22.62 1.41
N LEU A 259 34.16 -23.70 0.64
CA LEU A 259 33.76 -25.03 1.10
C LEU A 259 34.85 -25.70 1.96
N THR A 260 36.10 -25.61 1.52
CA THR A 260 37.24 -26.38 2.12
C THR A 260 38.13 -25.53 3.02
N GLY A 261 38.06 -24.19 2.92
CA GLY A 261 38.95 -23.27 3.65
C GLY A 261 40.41 -23.29 3.17
N LEU A 262 40.72 -24.03 2.11
CA LEU A 262 42.03 -23.98 1.44
C LEU A 262 42.13 -22.73 0.56
N ASN A 263 43.35 -22.45 0.02
CA ASN A 263 43.43 -21.45 -1.03
C ASN A 263 42.58 -21.88 -2.23
N ASN A 264 41.96 -20.94 -2.90
CA ASN A 264 41.34 -21.18 -4.19
C ASN A 264 42.40 -21.06 -5.31
N ARG A 265 42.02 -21.31 -6.55
CA ARG A 265 42.89 -21.22 -7.72
C ARG A 265 43.65 -19.88 -7.78
N ARG A 266 42.99 -18.77 -7.53
CA ARG A 266 43.62 -17.46 -7.56
C ARG A 266 44.63 -17.26 -6.45
N GLY A 267 44.28 -17.67 -5.21
CA GLY A 267 45.18 -17.65 -4.07
C GLY A 267 46.41 -18.54 -4.31
N PHE A 268 46.19 -19.73 -4.87
CA PHE A 268 47.28 -20.64 -5.22
C PHE A 268 48.26 -20.06 -6.22
N LEU A 269 47.79 -19.58 -7.38
CA LEU A 269 48.62 -19.01 -8.42
C LEU A 269 49.44 -17.82 -7.90
N SER A 270 48.82 -16.93 -7.16
CA SER A 270 49.50 -15.74 -6.61
C SER A 270 50.65 -16.14 -5.64
N LEU A 271 50.38 -17.08 -4.74
CA LEU A 271 51.37 -17.56 -3.77
C LEU A 271 52.45 -18.42 -4.44
N ALA A 272 52.08 -19.29 -5.39
CA ALA A 272 52.98 -20.11 -6.14
C ALA A 272 53.97 -19.30 -6.99
N GLU A 273 53.50 -18.29 -7.73
CA GLU A 273 54.40 -17.40 -8.48
C GLU A 273 55.41 -16.67 -7.57
N GLN A 274 54.95 -16.23 -6.40
CA GLN A 274 55.84 -15.63 -5.42
C GLN A 274 56.89 -16.62 -4.92
N GLN A 275 56.48 -17.88 -4.67
CA GLN A 275 57.37 -18.93 -4.20
C GLN A 275 58.39 -19.36 -5.28
N LEU A 276 58.00 -19.43 -6.57
CA LEU A 276 58.95 -19.67 -7.66
C LEU A 276 60.02 -18.60 -7.79
N LYS A 277 59.66 -17.33 -7.58
CA LYS A 277 60.64 -16.21 -7.55
C LYS A 277 61.63 -16.37 -6.38
N LEU A 278 61.15 -16.82 -5.21
CA LEU A 278 62.01 -17.11 -4.06
C LEU A 278 62.92 -18.35 -4.30
N SER A 279 62.38 -19.39 -4.93
CA SER A 279 63.10 -20.61 -5.35
C SER A 279 64.26 -20.24 -6.26
N ASN A 280 64.03 -19.44 -7.29
CA ASN A 280 65.09 -18.95 -8.20
C ASN A 280 66.17 -18.14 -7.48
N ARG A 281 65.81 -17.29 -6.55
CA ARG A 281 66.77 -16.48 -5.78
C ARG A 281 67.62 -17.34 -4.84
N ASN A 282 67.00 -18.35 -4.22
CA ASN A 282 67.68 -19.18 -3.25
C ASN A 282 68.30 -20.44 -3.83
N MET A 283 68.13 -20.69 -5.14
CA MET A 283 68.55 -21.88 -5.83
C MET A 283 68.08 -23.18 -5.18
N ARG A 284 66.79 -23.18 -4.74
CA ARG A 284 66.16 -24.33 -4.09
C ARG A 284 64.93 -24.75 -4.88
N GLY A 285 64.86 -26.00 -5.27
CA GLY A 285 63.74 -26.56 -5.99
C GLY A 285 62.44 -26.58 -5.19
N VAL A 286 61.34 -26.62 -5.88
CA VAL A 286 60.02 -26.82 -5.32
C VAL A 286 59.31 -27.96 -6.06
N GLN A 287 58.34 -28.58 -5.40
CA GLN A 287 57.60 -29.70 -5.97
C GLN A 287 56.13 -29.37 -6.00
N LEU A 288 55.53 -29.43 -7.17
CA LEU A 288 54.09 -29.20 -7.37
C LEU A 288 53.39 -30.57 -7.47
N TYR A 289 52.33 -30.70 -6.68
CA TYR A 289 51.42 -31.84 -6.72
C TYR A 289 50.07 -31.34 -7.26
N PHE A 290 49.59 -32.02 -8.30
CA PHE A 290 48.26 -31.83 -8.85
C PHE A 290 47.43 -33.08 -8.57
N ALA A 291 46.21 -32.90 -8.06
CA ALA A 291 45.45 -34.07 -7.60
C ALA A 291 43.96 -33.90 -7.92
N ASP A 292 43.28 -35.01 -8.05
CA ASP A 292 41.86 -35.10 -8.39
C ASP A 292 41.19 -36.14 -7.49
N LEU A 293 40.05 -35.77 -6.91
CA LEU A 293 39.22 -36.67 -6.10
C LEU A 293 38.46 -37.63 -7.00
N ASP A 294 38.87 -38.90 -6.97
CA ASP A 294 38.30 -39.94 -7.81
C ASP A 294 36.83 -40.22 -7.47
N GLY A 295 35.95 -40.23 -8.48
CA GLY A 295 34.57 -40.69 -8.34
C GLY A 295 33.59 -39.69 -7.72
N LEU A 296 33.95 -38.42 -7.59
CA LEU A 296 33.04 -37.38 -7.04
C LEU A 296 31.68 -37.34 -7.75
N LYS A 297 31.69 -37.49 -9.08
CA LYS A 297 30.44 -37.55 -9.84
C LYS A 297 29.53 -38.70 -9.39
N TRP A 298 30.09 -39.88 -9.19
CA TRP A 298 29.33 -41.04 -8.71
C TRP A 298 28.77 -40.78 -7.28
N ILE A 299 29.58 -40.17 -6.39
CA ILE A 299 29.16 -39.82 -5.04
C ILE A 299 27.96 -38.87 -5.12
N ASN A 300 28.02 -37.78 -5.92
CA ASN A 300 26.95 -36.83 -6.11
C ASN A 300 25.68 -37.45 -6.68
N ASP A 301 25.82 -38.24 -7.74
CA ASP A 301 24.69 -38.86 -8.45
C ASP A 301 23.98 -39.95 -7.62
N THR A 302 24.73 -40.65 -6.75
CA THR A 302 24.23 -41.80 -5.97
C THR A 302 23.83 -41.42 -4.54
N LEU A 303 24.60 -40.55 -3.90
CA LEU A 303 24.47 -40.24 -2.47
C LEU A 303 24.00 -38.80 -2.20
N GLY A 304 23.96 -37.97 -3.25
CA GLY A 304 23.55 -36.56 -3.18
C GLY A 304 24.72 -35.57 -3.00
N HIS A 305 24.49 -34.32 -3.35
CA HIS A 305 25.50 -33.26 -3.30
C HIS A 305 26.06 -32.99 -1.90
N GLU A 306 25.28 -33.18 -0.85
CA GLU A 306 25.75 -33.02 0.54
C GLU A 306 26.87 -34.04 0.90
N GLU A 307 26.76 -35.25 0.41
CA GLU A 307 27.84 -36.28 0.60
C GLU A 307 29.05 -35.98 -0.29
N GLY A 308 28.83 -35.41 -1.48
CA GLY A 308 29.93 -34.92 -2.32
C GLY A 308 30.69 -33.78 -1.67
N ASP A 309 30.01 -32.82 -1.05
CA ASP A 309 30.64 -31.72 -0.31
C ASP A 309 31.45 -32.24 0.89
N LYS A 310 30.96 -33.25 1.60
CA LYS A 310 31.73 -33.93 2.68
C LYS A 310 32.97 -34.59 2.12
N ALA A 311 32.90 -35.29 0.98
CA ALA A 311 34.04 -35.89 0.33
C ALA A 311 35.10 -34.85 -0.06
N LEU A 312 34.70 -33.71 -0.56
CA LEU A 312 35.57 -32.58 -0.88
C LEU A 312 36.25 -32.02 0.38
N ILE A 313 35.49 -31.81 1.46
CA ILE A 313 36.05 -31.32 2.73
C ILE A 313 37.05 -32.32 3.29
N GLU A 314 36.76 -33.61 3.24
CA GLU A 314 37.68 -34.66 3.72
C GLU A 314 38.96 -34.76 2.89
N ALA A 315 38.86 -34.66 1.56
CA ALA A 315 40.01 -34.57 0.68
C ALA A 315 40.89 -33.36 1.04
N ALA A 316 40.28 -32.21 1.29
CA ALA A 316 40.98 -31.00 1.72
C ALA A 316 41.75 -31.21 3.05
N ILE A 317 41.11 -31.88 4.02
CA ILE A 317 41.76 -32.18 5.31
C ILE A 317 42.96 -33.10 5.10
N VAL A 318 42.83 -34.17 4.31
CA VAL A 318 43.91 -35.08 3.98
C VAL A 318 45.06 -34.33 3.31
N PHE A 319 44.76 -33.47 2.35
CA PHE A 319 45.79 -32.62 1.74
C PHE A 319 46.47 -31.72 2.77
N LYS A 320 45.72 -31.01 3.60
CA LYS A 320 46.30 -30.16 4.64
C LYS A 320 47.17 -30.91 5.64
N GLU A 321 46.82 -32.14 5.99
CA GLU A 321 47.58 -32.98 6.90
C GLU A 321 48.83 -33.60 6.22
N THR A 322 48.81 -33.74 4.88
CA THR A 322 49.93 -34.28 4.12
C THR A 322 51.08 -33.30 4.05
N PHE A 323 50.79 -32.01 3.84
CA PHE A 323 51.77 -30.96 3.62
C PHE A 323 52.06 -30.16 4.91
N ARG A 324 53.18 -29.46 4.93
CA ARG A 324 53.59 -28.62 6.06
C ARG A 324 52.84 -27.27 6.03
N THR A 325 52.86 -26.55 7.13
CA THR A 325 52.27 -25.19 7.23
C THR A 325 52.97 -24.21 6.29
N SER A 326 54.24 -24.46 5.92
CA SER A 326 55.00 -23.65 4.96
C SER A 326 54.61 -23.92 3.50
N ASP A 327 53.94 -25.04 3.22
CA ASP A 327 53.56 -25.44 1.87
C ASP A 327 52.22 -24.78 1.48
N ILE A 328 52.07 -24.52 0.21
CA ILE A 328 50.85 -23.87 -0.32
C ILE A 328 49.92 -24.97 -0.76
N VAL A 329 48.74 -25.06 -0.12
CA VAL A 329 47.70 -26.05 -0.43
C VAL A 329 46.44 -25.33 -0.91
N ALA A 330 45.83 -25.87 -1.97
CA ALA A 330 44.66 -25.24 -2.59
C ALA A 330 43.65 -26.26 -3.16
N ARG A 331 42.40 -25.82 -3.29
CA ARG A 331 41.42 -26.44 -4.15
C ARG A 331 41.24 -25.54 -5.38
N LEU A 332 41.53 -26.08 -6.56
CA LEU A 332 41.52 -25.29 -7.81
C LEU A 332 40.11 -25.14 -8.41
N GLY A 333 39.23 -26.08 -8.15
CA GLY A 333 37.82 -26.11 -8.58
C GLY A 333 37.31 -27.54 -8.69
N GLY A 334 36.01 -27.75 -8.58
CA GLY A 334 35.42 -29.08 -8.66
C GLY A 334 36.06 -30.09 -7.70
N ASP A 335 36.68 -31.11 -8.26
CA ASP A 335 37.41 -32.21 -7.60
C ASP A 335 38.95 -32.02 -7.62
N GLU A 336 39.47 -30.93 -8.15
CA GLU A 336 40.88 -30.66 -8.35
C GLU A 336 41.55 -29.97 -7.16
N TYR A 337 42.69 -30.45 -6.74
CA TYR A 337 43.53 -29.90 -5.68
C TYR A 337 44.95 -29.68 -6.19
N ALA A 338 45.67 -28.74 -5.60
CA ALA A 338 47.07 -28.52 -5.83
C ALA A 338 47.83 -28.28 -4.53
N ALA A 339 49.05 -28.70 -4.47
CA ALA A 339 49.96 -28.29 -3.41
C ALA A 339 51.34 -27.97 -3.99
N LEU A 340 51.99 -26.93 -3.44
CA LEU A 340 53.37 -26.56 -3.75
C LEU A 340 54.19 -26.75 -2.49
N ALA A 341 55.02 -27.78 -2.49
CA ALA A 341 55.92 -28.09 -1.39
C ALA A 341 57.28 -27.41 -1.62
N VAL A 342 57.79 -26.75 -0.57
CA VAL A 342 58.97 -25.89 -0.64
C VAL A 342 60.17 -26.58 0.01
N ASP A 343 61.40 -26.20 -0.41
CA ASP A 343 62.66 -26.69 0.13
C ASP A 343 62.82 -28.23 0.08
N ILE A 344 62.51 -28.86 -1.06
CA ILE A 344 62.59 -30.30 -1.23
C ILE A 344 63.79 -30.61 -2.12
N PRO A 345 64.73 -31.51 -1.64
CA PRO A 345 65.74 -32.12 -2.49
C PRO A 345 65.09 -33.08 -3.51
N ASP A 346 65.63 -33.19 -4.70
CA ASP A 346 65.16 -33.87 -5.92
C ASP A 346 64.59 -35.30 -5.74
N ALA A 347 64.88 -35.95 -4.66
CA ALA A 347 64.62 -37.41 -4.45
C ALA A 347 63.36 -37.71 -3.61
N ASN A 348 62.55 -36.72 -3.16
CA ASN A 348 61.54 -36.93 -2.11
C ASN A 348 60.09 -36.97 -2.55
N SER A 349 59.75 -37.03 -3.86
CA SER A 349 58.39 -37.06 -4.37
C SER A 349 57.54 -38.23 -3.86
N GLU A 350 58.19 -39.37 -3.67
CA GLU A 350 57.53 -40.60 -3.19
C GLU A 350 57.05 -40.49 -1.73
N ILE A 351 57.72 -39.71 -0.88
CA ILE A 351 57.41 -39.59 0.54
C ILE A 351 56.01 -38.88 0.71
N PHE A 352 55.75 -37.84 -0.03
CA PHE A 352 54.48 -37.12 0.05
C PHE A 352 53.32 -37.96 -0.50
N THR A 353 53.56 -38.68 -1.61
CA THR A 353 52.57 -39.57 -2.21
C THR A 353 52.21 -40.72 -1.28
N ALA A 354 53.24 -41.34 -0.67
CA ALA A 354 53.04 -42.41 0.31
C ALA A 354 52.31 -41.94 1.57
N ARG A 355 52.68 -40.77 2.08
CA ARG A 355 51.96 -40.14 3.22
C ARG A 355 50.51 -39.84 2.89
N LEU A 356 50.24 -39.28 1.73
CA LEU A 356 48.89 -39.02 1.26
C LEU A 356 48.04 -40.31 1.21
N GLN A 357 48.59 -41.35 0.61
CA GLN A 357 47.94 -42.67 0.51
C GLN A 357 47.66 -43.26 1.89
N SER A 358 48.64 -43.21 2.81
CA SER A 358 48.47 -43.69 4.18
C SER A 358 47.37 -42.95 4.92
N LEU A 359 47.29 -41.62 4.79
CA LEU A 359 46.24 -40.83 5.39
C LEU A 359 44.84 -41.13 4.79
N ILE A 360 44.78 -41.37 3.47
CA ILE A 360 43.55 -41.81 2.80
C ILE A 360 43.08 -43.16 3.35
N GLU A 361 43.99 -44.12 3.52
CA GLU A 361 43.66 -45.44 4.07
C GLU A 361 43.20 -45.36 5.53
N ILE A 362 43.88 -44.58 6.36
CA ILE A 362 43.48 -44.34 7.75
C ILE A 362 42.05 -43.77 7.77
N ARG A 363 41.77 -42.77 6.94
CA ARG A 363 40.45 -42.18 6.84
C ARG A 363 39.40 -43.16 6.33
N ASN A 364 39.73 -44.01 5.36
CA ASN A 364 38.82 -45.02 4.85
C ASN A 364 38.49 -46.10 5.88
N ASN A 365 39.41 -46.39 6.82
CA ASN A 365 39.21 -47.39 7.87
C ASN A 365 38.50 -46.84 9.12
N GLN A 366 38.50 -45.54 9.33
CA GLN A 366 37.90 -44.88 10.48
C GLN A 366 36.43 -44.46 10.28
N GLY A 367 35.94 -44.41 9.04
CA GLY A 367 34.65 -43.79 8.71
C GLY A 367 33.54 -44.79 8.45
N ASN A 368 32.34 -44.48 8.93
CA ASN A 368 31.12 -45.19 8.58
C ASN A 368 30.49 -44.60 7.28
N ARG A 369 31.32 -44.55 6.20
CA ARG A 369 30.98 -43.92 4.92
C ARG A 369 30.41 -44.93 3.92
N LYS A 370 29.55 -44.43 3.04
CA LYS A 370 29.01 -45.21 1.92
C LYS A 370 29.92 -45.22 0.69
N TYR A 371 31.07 -44.52 0.74
CA TYR A 371 32.06 -44.44 -0.33
C TYR A 371 33.49 -44.57 0.25
N ARG A 372 34.46 -44.94 -0.60
CA ARG A 372 35.89 -44.90 -0.26
C ARG A 372 36.51 -43.66 -0.87
N LEU A 373 37.22 -42.89 -0.06
CA LEU A 373 38.02 -41.77 -0.52
C LEU A 373 39.18 -42.31 -1.37
N SER A 374 39.34 -41.79 -2.56
CA SER A 374 40.46 -42.11 -3.45
C SER A 374 40.88 -40.81 -4.16
N ILE A 375 42.16 -40.58 -4.23
CA ILE A 375 42.74 -39.38 -4.85
C ILE A 375 43.83 -39.82 -5.82
N SER A 376 43.73 -39.35 -7.08
CA SER A 376 44.80 -39.51 -8.06
C SER A 376 45.70 -38.28 -8.01
N VAL A 377 47.04 -38.50 -8.07
CA VAL A 377 48.04 -37.45 -7.85
C VAL A 377 49.16 -37.54 -8.90
N GLY A 378 49.48 -36.40 -9.51
CA GLY A 378 50.70 -36.23 -10.31
C GLY A 378 51.63 -35.22 -9.66
N CYS A 379 52.90 -35.38 -9.87
CA CYS A 379 53.93 -34.55 -9.28
C CYS A 379 54.92 -34.05 -10.34
N SER A 380 55.26 -32.76 -10.29
CA SER A 380 56.26 -32.14 -11.16
C SER A 380 57.26 -31.34 -10.34
N TYR A 381 58.51 -31.43 -10.70
CA TYR A 381 59.60 -30.71 -10.03
C TYR A 381 59.97 -29.43 -10.78
N TYR A 382 60.13 -28.38 -10.03
CA TYR A 382 60.64 -27.08 -10.52
C TYR A 382 62.11 -26.98 -10.20
N ASP A 383 62.93 -26.95 -11.26
CA ASP A 383 64.36 -26.76 -11.18
C ASP A 383 64.73 -25.27 -11.37
N PRO A 384 65.33 -24.62 -10.35
CA PRO A 384 65.79 -23.24 -10.47
C PRO A 384 66.87 -23.02 -11.53
N GLU A 385 67.61 -24.07 -11.92
CA GLU A 385 68.61 -23.98 -13.00
C GLU A 385 67.96 -23.98 -14.38
N ASN A 386 66.75 -24.55 -14.50
CA ASN A 386 65.93 -24.58 -15.72
C ASN A 386 64.52 -24.07 -15.45
N PRO A 387 64.33 -22.79 -15.20
CA PRO A 387 63.07 -22.25 -14.74
C PRO A 387 61.96 -22.35 -15.80
N CYS A 388 60.77 -22.73 -15.34
CA CYS A 388 59.55 -22.77 -16.12
C CYS A 388 58.44 -21.90 -15.47
N SER A 389 57.35 -21.64 -16.16
CA SER A 389 56.20 -20.97 -15.60
C SER A 389 55.39 -21.89 -14.67
N ILE A 390 54.57 -21.29 -13.78
CA ILE A 390 53.67 -22.08 -12.93
C ILE A 390 52.65 -22.87 -13.76
N ASP A 391 52.22 -22.34 -14.90
CA ASP A 391 51.28 -22.99 -15.79
C ASP A 391 51.90 -24.21 -16.47
N GLU A 392 53.17 -24.15 -16.89
CA GLU A 392 53.93 -25.29 -17.45
C GLU A 392 54.14 -26.37 -16.39
N LEU A 393 54.46 -25.96 -15.17
CA LEU A 393 54.67 -26.88 -14.05
C LEU A 393 53.35 -27.60 -13.68
N MET A 394 52.24 -26.86 -13.64
CA MET A 394 50.91 -27.41 -13.43
C MET A 394 50.48 -28.35 -14.52
N ALA A 395 50.69 -28.02 -15.79
CA ALA A 395 50.37 -28.88 -16.92
C ALA A 395 51.16 -30.20 -16.90
N SER A 396 52.43 -30.14 -16.49
CA SER A 396 53.25 -31.35 -16.34
C SER A 396 52.73 -32.26 -15.20
N ALA A 397 52.36 -31.69 -14.06
CA ALA A 397 51.81 -32.45 -12.95
C ALA A 397 50.41 -33.02 -13.26
N ASP A 398 49.54 -32.25 -13.94
CA ASP A 398 48.23 -32.72 -14.39
C ASP A 398 48.33 -33.92 -15.33
N LYS A 399 49.24 -33.89 -16.30
CA LYS A 399 49.50 -35.01 -17.20
C LYS A 399 49.85 -36.30 -16.42
N LEU A 400 50.74 -36.20 -15.44
CA LEU A 400 51.14 -37.34 -14.62
C LEU A 400 49.99 -37.84 -13.72
N MET A 401 49.20 -36.96 -13.19
CA MET A 401 47.97 -37.27 -12.45
C MET A 401 46.98 -38.04 -13.32
N TYR A 402 46.76 -37.55 -14.56
CA TYR A 402 45.88 -38.23 -15.49
C TYR A 402 46.36 -39.64 -15.87
N GLU A 403 47.66 -39.85 -16.10
CA GLU A 403 48.25 -41.15 -16.35
C GLU A 403 48.03 -42.11 -15.16
N GLN A 404 48.22 -41.62 -13.92
CA GLN A 404 47.91 -42.38 -12.71
C GLN A 404 46.44 -42.78 -12.61
N LYS A 405 45.55 -41.82 -12.91
CA LYS A 405 44.08 -42.03 -12.90
C LYS A 405 43.64 -43.11 -13.89
N GLN A 406 44.25 -43.12 -15.10
CA GLN A 406 44.02 -44.17 -16.11
C GLN A 406 44.51 -45.54 -15.66
N ASN A 407 45.69 -45.61 -15.08
CA ASN A 407 46.28 -46.89 -14.57
C ASN A 407 45.39 -47.46 -13.45
N LYS A 408 44.87 -46.64 -12.53
CA LYS A 408 43.93 -47.09 -11.49
C LYS A 408 42.64 -47.64 -12.09
N LYS A 409 42.06 -46.99 -13.11
CA LYS A 409 40.87 -47.49 -13.80
C LYS A 409 41.09 -48.81 -14.51
N GLY A 410 42.25 -48.98 -15.15
CA GLY A 410 42.66 -50.25 -15.81
C GLY A 410 42.75 -51.41 -14.85
N LEU A 411 43.36 -51.19 -13.69
CA LEU A 411 43.53 -52.25 -12.63
C LEU A 411 42.14 -52.62 -12.03
N LEU A 412 41.24 -51.69 -11.84
CA LEU A 412 39.87 -51.96 -11.36
C LEU A 412 39.06 -52.78 -12.37
N MET A 413 39.22 -52.56 -13.67
CA MET A 413 38.52 -53.32 -14.73
C MET A 413 39.12 -54.76 -14.85
N GLN A 414 40.39 -54.94 -14.70
CA GLN A 414 41.03 -56.27 -14.69
C GLN A 414 40.65 -57.08 -13.45
N GLY A 415 40.58 -56.45 -12.26
CA GLY A 415 40.14 -57.13 -11.04
C GLY A 415 38.64 -57.55 -11.09
N ALA A 416 37.79 -56.77 -11.73
CA ALA A 416 36.38 -57.10 -11.94
C ALA A 416 36.20 -58.28 -12.93
N SER A 417 37.02 -58.36 -13.97
CA SER A 417 36.98 -59.48 -14.93
C SER A 417 37.50 -60.82 -14.36
N LEU A 418 38.47 -60.82 -13.43
CA LEU A 418 38.97 -62.00 -12.72
C LEU A 418 37.94 -62.51 -11.68
N SER A 419 37.16 -61.65 -11.05
CA SER A 419 36.12 -62.08 -10.10
C SER A 419 34.85 -62.66 -10.77
N SER A 420 34.61 -62.34 -12.03
CA SER A 420 33.48 -62.87 -12.83
C SER A 420 33.81 -64.22 -13.51
N SER A 421 35.10 -64.66 -13.48
CA SER A 421 35.51 -65.91 -14.03
C SER A 421 35.70 -67.03 -12.97
N ILE A 422 35.37 -66.77 -11.72
CA ILE A 422 35.46 -67.70 -10.57
C ILE A 422 34.09 -68.06 -9.98
N GLN A 423 32.97 -67.65 -10.65
CA GLN A 423 31.60 -68.09 -10.31
C GLN A 423 31.10 -69.16 -11.27
#